data_27ce9e328088dd11cf1f9da02bf67e6e
#
_entry.id   27ce9e328088dd11cf1f9da02bf67e6e
#
_cell.length_a   1.000
_cell.length_b   1.000
_cell.length_c   1.000
_cell.angle_alpha   90.00
_cell.angle_beta   90.00
_cell.angle_gamma   90.00
#
_symmetry.space_group_name_H-M   'P 1'
#
loop_
_entity.id
_entity.type
_entity.pdbx_description
1 polymer ?
#
loop_
_entity_poly.entity_id
_entity_poly.type
_entity_poly.pdbx_seq_one_letter_code
_entity_poly.pdbx_strand_id
1 'polypeptide(L)'
;MKEQLYQLFQGTTGAPTVEDLLLRVGVSVVIGLAIFVSYWISHAGTIYSQKFNINLITLTILTATVMTVIGNNIALSLGMVGALSIVRFRTAIKDPRDTTYIFWAIICGICCGVGMFMAAAIGSVAVFVVMLILGRVRNDVRTLLVVRAARTQELPVEGKVYEYFGGRAVQRVKNTTETDVEFMFELSRGMLDRAQKKAERPITDELYALGGIDYVNIVAQNDEIGS
;
A
#
# COMPACT_ATOMS: atom_id res chain seq x y z
N MET A 1 35.50 -2.57 -38.20
CA MET A 1 34.10 -2.92 -37.89
C MET A 1 33.98 -4.11 -36.92
N LYS A 2 34.60 -5.28 -37.16
CA LYS A 2 34.56 -6.40 -36.19
C LYS A 2 35.23 -6.09 -34.85
N GLU A 3 36.39 -5.43 -34.86
CA GLU A 3 37.08 -5.03 -33.59
C GLU A 3 36.30 -3.97 -32.81
N GLN A 4 35.67 -3.03 -33.51
CA GLN A 4 34.82 -2.03 -32.82
C GLN A 4 33.58 -2.67 -32.19
N LEU A 5 32.99 -3.65 -32.85
CA LEU A 5 31.93 -4.47 -32.31
C LEU A 5 32.41 -5.29 -31.08
N TYR A 6 33.61 -5.87 -31.18
CA TYR A 6 34.21 -6.64 -30.07
C TYR A 6 34.50 -5.76 -28.85
N GLN A 7 34.99 -4.54 -29.05
CA GLN A 7 35.23 -3.56 -27.99
C GLN A 7 33.92 -3.07 -27.34
N LEU A 8 32.84 -2.90 -28.12
CA LEU A 8 31.51 -2.56 -27.62
C LEU A 8 30.91 -3.68 -26.74
N PHE A 9 31.21 -4.96 -27.07
CA PHE A 9 30.74 -6.10 -26.29
C PHE A 9 31.58 -6.38 -25.03
N GLN A 10 32.87 -5.99 -25.01
CA GLN A 10 33.75 -6.23 -23.85
C GLN A 10 33.67 -5.17 -22.75
N GLY A 11 32.97 -4.04 -22.97
CA GLY A 11 32.83 -2.96 -21.99
C GLY A 11 34.17 -2.31 -21.64
N THR A 12 34.31 -1.04 -21.95
CA THR A 12 35.54 -0.24 -21.83
C THR A 12 35.87 0.21 -20.40
N THR A 13 35.15 -0.21 -19.41
CA THR A 13 35.39 0.16 -18.01
C THR A 13 36.07 -0.98 -17.28
N GLY A 14 37.27 -0.72 -16.72
CA GLY A 14 37.96 -1.62 -15.80
C GLY A 14 37.02 -2.10 -14.68
N ALA A 15 37.29 -3.28 -14.14
CA ALA A 15 36.52 -3.81 -13.02
C ALA A 15 36.45 -2.75 -11.90
N PRO A 16 35.26 -2.50 -11.29
CA PRO A 16 35.13 -1.54 -10.22
C PRO A 16 36.06 -1.90 -9.07
N THR A 17 36.72 -0.90 -8.50
CA THR A 17 37.58 -1.09 -7.33
C THR A 17 36.72 -1.49 -6.13
N VAL A 18 37.34 -2.16 -5.15
CA VAL A 18 36.64 -2.55 -3.91
C VAL A 18 36.06 -1.31 -3.20
N GLU A 19 36.77 -0.19 -3.28
CA GLU A 19 36.32 1.10 -2.72
C GLU A 19 35.07 1.61 -3.44
N ASP A 20 35.03 1.57 -4.76
CA ASP A 20 33.86 1.96 -5.55
C ASP A 20 32.65 1.07 -5.25
N LEU A 21 32.88 -0.24 -5.09
CA LEU A 21 31.84 -1.21 -4.74
C LEU A 21 31.24 -0.88 -3.36
N LEU A 22 32.10 -0.68 -2.36
CA LEU A 22 31.66 -0.32 -1.01
C LEU A 22 30.90 1.01 -0.98
N LEU A 23 31.36 2.00 -1.74
CA LEU A 23 30.71 3.28 -1.84
C LEU A 23 29.31 3.15 -2.47
N ARG A 24 29.18 2.45 -3.60
CA ARG A 24 27.88 2.24 -4.28
C ARG A 24 26.89 1.50 -3.41
N VAL A 25 27.34 0.42 -2.75
CA VAL A 25 26.50 -0.35 -1.82
C VAL A 25 26.17 0.49 -0.59
N GLY A 26 27.13 1.23 -0.03
CA GLY A 26 26.91 2.10 1.13
C GLY A 26 25.85 3.18 0.85
N VAL A 27 25.95 3.86 -0.31
CA VAL A 27 24.95 4.87 -0.71
C VAL A 27 23.59 4.23 -0.95
N SER A 28 23.53 3.01 -1.54
CA SER A 28 22.26 2.30 -1.74
C SER A 28 21.57 1.94 -0.42
N VAL A 29 22.34 1.61 0.63
CA VAL A 29 21.79 1.40 1.98
C VAL A 29 21.18 2.68 2.54
N VAL A 30 21.88 3.81 2.42
CA VAL A 30 21.37 5.11 2.91
C VAL A 30 20.07 5.50 2.21
N ILE A 31 20.01 5.35 0.88
CA ILE A 31 18.79 5.62 0.13
C ILE A 31 17.69 4.61 0.46
N GLY A 32 18.03 3.34 0.61
CA GLY A 32 17.09 2.31 1.06
C GLY A 32 16.47 2.62 2.42
N LEU A 33 17.26 3.15 3.36
CA LEU A 33 16.77 3.62 4.65
C LEU A 33 15.84 4.85 4.51
N ALA A 34 16.14 5.76 3.59
CA ALA A 34 15.25 6.89 3.31
C ALA A 34 13.90 6.43 2.76
N ILE A 35 13.89 5.43 1.86
CA ILE A 35 12.67 4.79 1.35
C ILE A 35 11.90 4.11 2.49
N PHE A 36 12.59 3.39 3.37
CA PHE A 36 12.01 2.75 4.55
C PHE A 36 11.29 3.74 5.46
N VAL A 37 11.93 4.87 5.77
CA VAL A 37 11.33 5.93 6.59
C VAL A 37 10.13 6.56 5.89
N SER A 38 10.22 6.78 4.57
CA SER A 38 9.10 7.28 3.76
C SER A 38 7.87 6.36 3.82
N TYR A 39 8.10 5.05 3.64
CA TYR A 39 7.05 4.05 3.71
C TYR A 39 6.40 4.02 5.11
N TRP A 40 7.21 4.05 6.16
CA TRP A 40 6.74 4.07 7.54
C TRP A 40 5.85 5.29 7.85
N ILE A 41 6.25 6.47 7.40
CA ILE A 41 5.49 7.72 7.61
C ILE A 41 4.19 7.73 6.78
N SER A 42 4.26 7.27 5.52
CA SER A 42 3.13 7.30 4.59
C SER A 42 2.03 6.28 4.96
N HIS A 43 2.41 5.15 5.59
CA HIS A 43 1.48 4.07 5.98
C HIS A 43 1.09 4.11 7.47
N ALA A 44 1.42 5.19 8.20
CA ALA A 44 0.97 5.37 9.57
C ALA A 44 -0.56 5.47 9.64
N GLY A 45 -1.23 4.38 10.07
CA GLY A 45 -2.69 4.27 10.22
C GLY A 45 -3.43 3.44 9.16
N THR A 46 -2.74 2.90 8.17
CA THR A 46 -3.18 1.85 7.24
C THR A 46 -2.47 0.54 7.59
N ILE A 47 -2.76 -0.53 6.86
CA ILE A 47 -2.11 -1.85 7.08
C ILE A 47 -0.62 -1.74 6.77
N TYR A 48 0.19 -1.41 7.79
CA TYR A 48 1.64 -1.36 7.68
C TYR A 48 2.22 -2.77 7.68
N SER A 49 2.89 -3.15 6.60
CA SER A 49 3.61 -4.43 6.53
C SER A 49 5.10 -4.22 6.78
N GLN A 50 5.56 -4.55 7.98
CA GLN A 50 6.98 -4.47 8.34
C GLN A 50 7.86 -5.34 7.43
N LYS A 51 7.37 -6.53 7.06
CA LYS A 51 8.09 -7.45 6.15
C LYS A 51 8.29 -6.82 4.77
N PHE A 52 7.28 -6.16 4.25
CA PHE A 52 7.35 -5.48 2.96
C PHE A 52 8.35 -4.32 3.01
N ASN A 53 8.32 -3.51 4.07
CA ASN A 53 9.24 -2.38 4.23
C ASN A 53 10.72 -2.81 4.29
N ILE A 54 11.04 -3.92 4.97
CA ILE A 54 12.39 -4.48 4.98
C ILE A 54 12.80 -4.94 3.57
N ASN A 55 11.86 -5.53 2.82
CA ASN A 55 12.14 -5.95 1.44
C ASN A 55 12.51 -4.79 0.53
N LEU A 56 12.00 -3.57 0.74
CA LEU A 56 12.37 -2.40 -0.07
C LEU A 56 13.86 -2.06 0.08
N ILE A 57 14.41 -2.07 1.31
CA ILE A 57 15.84 -1.85 1.53
C ILE A 57 16.65 -2.92 0.82
N THR A 58 16.27 -4.19 1.05
CA THR A 58 16.98 -5.33 0.45
C THR A 58 16.95 -5.26 -1.07
N LEU A 59 15.83 -4.88 -1.65
CA LEU A 59 15.65 -4.73 -3.10
C LEU A 59 16.55 -3.62 -3.66
N THR A 60 16.66 -2.47 -2.97
CA THR A 60 17.55 -1.38 -3.38
C THR A 60 19.01 -1.82 -3.41
N ILE A 61 19.47 -2.52 -2.35
CA ILE A 61 20.85 -3.01 -2.25
C ILE A 61 21.13 -4.07 -3.32
N LEU A 62 20.21 -5.03 -3.48
CA LEU A 62 20.33 -6.10 -4.47
C LEU A 62 20.43 -5.53 -5.88
N THR A 63 19.58 -4.59 -6.21
CA THR A 63 19.57 -3.95 -7.54
C THR A 63 20.85 -3.15 -7.77
N ALA A 64 21.34 -2.43 -6.77
CA ALA A 64 22.61 -1.69 -6.86
C ALA A 64 23.80 -2.65 -7.09
N THR A 65 23.83 -3.77 -6.37
CA THR A 65 24.87 -4.79 -6.52
C THR A 65 24.84 -5.41 -7.92
N VAL A 66 23.66 -5.81 -8.39
CA VAL A 66 23.48 -6.37 -9.72
C VAL A 66 23.93 -5.38 -10.80
N MET A 67 23.51 -4.11 -10.70
CA MET A 67 23.91 -3.08 -11.66
C MET A 67 25.41 -2.77 -11.64
N THR A 68 26.03 -2.86 -10.48
CA THR A 68 27.51 -2.69 -10.38
C THR A 68 28.26 -3.83 -11.08
N VAL A 69 27.74 -5.05 -10.99
CA VAL A 69 28.32 -6.23 -11.67
C VAL A 69 28.10 -6.19 -13.18
N ILE A 70 26.91 -5.79 -13.61
CA ILE A 70 26.57 -5.64 -15.04
C ILE A 70 27.46 -4.57 -15.68
N GLY A 71 27.66 -3.44 -14.98
CA GLY A 71 28.46 -2.35 -15.49
C GLY A 71 28.01 -1.91 -16.90
N ASN A 72 29.00 -1.70 -17.78
CA ASN A 72 28.75 -1.37 -19.19
C ASN A 72 28.84 -2.60 -20.13
N ASN A 73 28.74 -3.81 -19.58
CA ASN A 73 28.84 -5.04 -20.37
C ASN A 73 27.47 -5.42 -20.96
N ILE A 74 27.31 -5.21 -22.26
CA ILE A 74 26.07 -5.46 -22.99
C ILE A 74 25.66 -6.94 -22.94
N ALA A 75 26.62 -7.87 -23.02
CA ALA A 75 26.34 -9.29 -22.98
C ALA A 75 25.79 -9.73 -21.64
N LEU A 76 26.36 -9.22 -20.52
CA LEU A 76 25.87 -9.45 -19.17
C LEU A 76 24.48 -8.84 -18.97
N SER A 77 24.24 -7.62 -19.48
CA SER A 77 22.94 -6.98 -19.42
C SER A 77 21.84 -7.81 -20.09
N LEU A 78 22.16 -8.32 -21.30
CA LEU A 78 21.20 -9.14 -22.07
C LEU A 78 20.93 -10.49 -21.39
N GLY A 79 21.98 -11.12 -20.85
CA GLY A 79 21.86 -12.36 -20.08
C GLY A 79 21.02 -12.20 -18.82
N MET A 80 21.18 -11.10 -18.09
CA MET A 80 20.41 -10.80 -16.90
C MET A 80 18.92 -10.52 -17.20
N VAL A 81 18.62 -9.78 -18.25
CA VAL A 81 17.23 -9.57 -18.71
C VAL A 81 16.58 -10.91 -19.07
N GLY A 82 17.31 -11.80 -19.74
CA GLY A 82 16.86 -13.16 -20.04
C GLY A 82 16.60 -13.97 -18.77
N ALA A 83 17.50 -13.94 -17.80
CA ALA A 83 17.34 -14.65 -16.53
C ALA A 83 16.16 -14.13 -15.71
N LEU A 84 16.01 -12.80 -15.63
CA LEU A 84 14.90 -12.18 -14.88
C LEU A 84 13.53 -12.41 -15.53
N SER A 85 13.47 -12.61 -16.85
CA SER A 85 12.22 -12.88 -17.56
C SER A 85 11.57 -14.23 -17.18
N ILE A 86 12.35 -15.15 -16.61
CA ILE A 86 11.88 -16.46 -16.13
C ILE A 86 11.19 -16.32 -14.75
N VAL A 87 11.49 -15.25 -14.01
CA VAL A 87 10.92 -15.02 -12.68
C VAL A 87 9.47 -14.54 -12.81
N ARG A 88 8.55 -15.44 -12.50
CA ARG A 88 7.12 -15.13 -12.51
C ARG A 88 6.61 -14.90 -11.09
N PHE A 89 6.22 -13.68 -10.79
CA PHE A 89 5.49 -13.39 -9.55
C PHE A 89 4.06 -13.93 -9.63
N ARG A 90 3.66 -14.75 -8.66
CA ARG A 90 2.30 -15.33 -8.59
C ARG A 90 1.40 -14.60 -7.58
N THR A 91 1.95 -13.69 -6.79
CA THR A 91 1.22 -12.93 -5.79
C THR A 91 0.82 -11.57 -6.35
N ALA A 92 -0.46 -11.26 -6.31
CA ALA A 92 -0.95 -9.93 -6.65
C ALA A 92 -0.53 -8.93 -5.55
N ILE A 93 -0.02 -7.77 -5.98
CA ILE A 93 0.25 -6.65 -5.07
C ILE A 93 -1.10 -6.00 -4.76
N LYS A 94 -1.49 -6.01 -3.48
CA LYS A 94 -2.82 -5.54 -3.04
C LYS A 94 -2.97 -4.02 -3.12
N ASP A 95 -1.92 -3.26 -2.78
CA ASP A 95 -1.95 -1.79 -2.79
C ASP A 95 -1.15 -1.23 -3.99
N PRO A 96 -1.75 -0.40 -4.85
CA PRO A 96 -1.04 0.29 -5.94
C PRO A 96 0.15 1.12 -5.46
N ARG A 97 0.12 1.64 -4.23
CA ARG A 97 1.22 2.38 -3.63
C ARG A 97 2.44 1.52 -3.38
N ASP A 98 2.26 0.28 -2.98
CA ASP A 98 3.34 -0.68 -2.77
C ASP A 98 4.13 -0.88 -4.06
N THR A 99 3.43 -0.94 -5.21
CA THR A 99 4.06 -1.01 -6.53
C THR A 99 4.96 0.21 -6.78
N THR A 100 4.52 1.41 -6.43
CA THR A 100 5.32 2.64 -6.58
C THR A 100 6.59 2.58 -5.73
N TYR A 101 6.51 2.11 -4.48
CA TYR A 101 7.69 1.94 -3.61
C TYR A 101 8.67 0.90 -4.16
N ILE A 102 8.19 -0.20 -4.74
CA ILE A 102 9.03 -1.20 -5.40
C ILE A 102 9.79 -0.56 -6.57
N PHE A 103 9.09 0.15 -7.47
CA PHE A 103 9.75 0.83 -8.59
C PHE A 103 10.74 1.88 -8.13
N TRP A 104 10.42 2.65 -7.09
CA TRP A 104 11.34 3.62 -6.52
C TRP A 104 12.61 2.95 -6.00
N ALA A 105 12.50 1.85 -5.23
CA ALA A 105 13.62 1.08 -4.73
C ALA A 105 14.52 0.54 -5.87
N ILE A 106 13.91 0.00 -6.93
CA ILE A 106 14.63 -0.52 -8.11
C ILE A 106 15.39 0.61 -8.82
N ILE A 107 14.72 1.73 -9.13
CA ILE A 107 15.33 2.87 -9.85
C ILE A 107 16.49 3.45 -9.05
N CYS A 108 16.33 3.64 -7.75
CA CYS A 108 17.40 4.11 -6.88
C CYS A 108 18.57 3.13 -6.82
N GLY A 109 18.30 1.83 -6.75
CA GLY A 109 19.31 0.80 -6.83
C GLY A 109 20.09 0.85 -8.15
N ILE A 110 19.40 0.97 -9.28
CA ILE A 110 20.04 1.12 -10.61
C ILE A 110 20.96 2.36 -10.62
N CYS A 111 20.45 3.52 -10.20
CA CYS A 111 21.23 4.75 -10.18
C CYS A 111 22.48 4.65 -9.29
N CYS A 112 22.36 4.05 -8.10
CA CYS A 112 23.50 3.81 -7.21
C CYS A 112 24.51 2.85 -7.83
N GLY A 113 24.04 1.75 -8.44
CA GLY A 113 24.90 0.76 -9.08
C GLY A 113 25.72 1.30 -10.27
N VAL A 114 25.14 2.25 -11.03
CA VAL A 114 25.85 2.93 -12.12
C VAL A 114 26.74 4.07 -11.61
N GLY A 115 26.59 4.51 -10.35
CA GLY A 115 27.35 5.62 -9.77
C GLY A 115 26.68 7.00 -9.96
N MET A 116 25.42 7.04 -10.43
CA MET A 116 24.66 8.28 -10.61
C MET A 116 23.97 8.71 -9.31
N PHE A 117 24.76 8.97 -8.27
CA PHE A 117 24.23 9.27 -6.91
C PHE A 117 23.35 10.53 -6.86
N MET A 118 23.71 11.57 -7.63
CA MET A 118 22.91 12.80 -7.68
C MET A 118 21.53 12.57 -8.27
N ALA A 119 21.40 11.73 -9.31
CA ALA A 119 20.12 11.38 -9.88
C ALA A 119 19.26 10.59 -8.88
N ALA A 120 19.86 9.62 -8.17
CA ALA A 120 19.20 8.87 -7.12
C ALA A 120 18.70 9.78 -5.99
N ALA A 121 19.53 10.73 -5.54
CA ALA A 121 19.18 11.65 -4.45
C ALA A 121 18.05 12.61 -4.85
N ILE A 122 18.16 13.29 -6.00
CA ILE A 122 17.15 14.23 -6.48
C ILE A 122 15.82 13.51 -6.75
N GLY A 123 15.88 12.36 -7.44
CA GLY A 123 14.70 11.54 -7.70
C GLY A 123 14.02 11.06 -6.42
N SER A 124 14.81 10.61 -5.43
CA SER A 124 14.28 10.19 -4.13
C SER A 124 13.60 11.32 -3.38
N VAL A 125 14.19 12.53 -3.36
CA VAL A 125 13.55 13.68 -2.71
C VAL A 125 12.24 14.05 -3.40
N ALA A 126 12.20 14.05 -4.72
CA ALA A 126 10.99 14.35 -5.48
C ALA A 126 9.86 13.33 -5.19
N VAL A 127 10.17 12.04 -5.26
CA VAL A 127 9.18 10.97 -4.97
C VAL A 127 8.75 11.02 -3.50
N PHE A 128 9.69 11.24 -2.57
CA PHE A 128 9.38 11.38 -1.15
C PHE A 128 8.38 12.50 -0.88
N VAL A 129 8.61 13.69 -1.45
CA VAL A 129 7.71 14.84 -1.29
C VAL A 129 6.33 14.55 -1.88
N VAL A 130 6.28 13.99 -3.08
CA VAL A 130 5.01 13.62 -3.73
C VAL A 130 4.26 12.59 -2.87
N MET A 131 4.93 11.55 -2.39
CA MET A 131 4.31 10.53 -1.53
C MET A 131 3.84 11.08 -0.18
N LEU A 132 4.55 12.07 0.38
CA LEU A 132 4.17 12.73 1.63
C LEU A 132 2.89 13.59 1.44
N ILE A 133 2.80 14.31 0.31
CA ILE A 133 1.66 15.17 0.02
C ILE A 133 0.43 14.36 -0.40
N LEU A 134 0.60 13.43 -1.36
CA LEU A 134 -0.50 12.64 -1.92
C LEU A 134 -0.78 11.37 -1.12
N GLY A 135 0.20 10.79 -0.46
CA GLY A 135 0.06 9.57 0.35
C GLY A 135 -0.82 9.75 1.60
N ARG A 136 -1.13 11.00 1.97
CA ARG A 136 -2.04 11.33 3.07
C ARG A 136 -3.53 11.19 2.71
N VAL A 137 -3.84 10.79 1.48
CA VAL A 137 -5.19 10.39 1.11
C VAL A 137 -5.53 9.11 1.88
N ARG A 138 -6.19 9.27 3.02
CA ARG A 138 -6.72 8.18 3.82
C ARG A 138 -7.71 7.40 2.97
N ASN A 139 -7.42 6.13 2.72
CA ASN A 139 -8.49 5.21 2.41
C ASN A 139 -9.39 5.20 3.66
N ASP A 140 -10.58 5.77 3.52
CA ASP A 140 -11.59 5.69 4.58
C ASP A 140 -11.85 4.21 4.83
N VAL A 141 -11.38 3.72 5.96
CA VAL A 141 -11.72 2.36 6.42
C VAL A 141 -13.23 2.32 6.51
N ARG A 142 -13.84 1.60 5.60
CA ARG A 142 -15.29 1.47 5.55
C ARG A 142 -15.70 0.57 6.71
N THR A 143 -16.65 1.04 7.48
CA THR A 143 -17.24 0.28 8.57
C THR A 143 -18.65 -0.10 8.14
N LEU A 144 -18.97 -1.38 8.24
CA LEU A 144 -20.32 -1.87 7.97
C LEU A 144 -21.06 -2.00 9.30
N LEU A 145 -22.21 -1.36 9.40
CA LEU A 145 -23.19 -1.59 10.45
C LEU A 145 -24.23 -2.56 9.90
N VAL A 146 -24.24 -3.76 10.45
CA VAL A 146 -25.20 -4.81 10.11
C VAL A 146 -26.22 -4.91 11.22
N VAL A 147 -27.49 -4.75 10.89
CA VAL A 147 -28.60 -4.81 11.85
C VAL A 147 -29.62 -5.83 11.36
N ARG A 148 -29.92 -6.83 12.18
CA ARG A 148 -31.02 -7.78 11.94
C ARG A 148 -32.10 -7.57 12.97
N ALA A 149 -33.32 -7.47 12.50
CA ALA A 149 -34.49 -7.18 13.33
C ALA A 149 -35.74 -7.88 12.79
N ALA A 150 -36.77 -7.98 13.62
CA ALA A 150 -38.09 -8.38 13.18
C ALA A 150 -38.60 -7.44 12.09
N ARG A 151 -39.34 -7.96 11.10
CA ARG A 151 -39.85 -7.19 9.97
C ARG A 151 -40.72 -5.98 10.38
N THR A 152 -41.38 -6.07 11.52
CA THR A 152 -42.15 -4.96 12.09
C THR A 152 -41.30 -3.75 12.48
N GLN A 153 -40.02 -3.97 12.70
CA GLN A 153 -39.04 -2.92 13.08
C GLN A 153 -38.31 -2.32 11.89
N GLU A 154 -38.72 -2.64 10.66
CA GLU A 154 -38.06 -2.16 9.44
C GLU A 154 -37.92 -0.64 9.39
N LEU A 155 -39.03 0.08 9.48
CA LEU A 155 -39.05 1.56 9.46
C LEU A 155 -38.42 2.20 10.71
N PRO A 156 -38.67 1.71 11.94
CA PRO A 156 -38.00 2.22 13.14
C PRO A 156 -36.49 2.12 13.09
N VAL A 157 -35.92 0.99 12.64
CA VAL A 157 -34.47 0.79 12.53
C VAL A 157 -33.88 1.73 11.50
N GLU A 158 -34.49 1.80 10.32
CA GLU A 158 -34.03 2.67 9.24
C GLU A 158 -34.05 4.14 9.67
N GLY A 159 -35.15 4.60 10.27
CA GLY A 159 -35.31 5.96 10.80
C GLY A 159 -34.27 6.28 11.86
N LYS A 160 -34.04 5.35 12.80
CA LYS A 160 -33.07 5.55 13.90
C LYS A 160 -31.63 5.65 13.40
N VAL A 161 -31.24 4.83 12.44
CA VAL A 161 -29.90 4.90 11.83
C VAL A 161 -29.71 6.22 11.10
N TYR A 162 -30.68 6.66 10.29
CA TYR A 162 -30.57 7.94 9.60
C TYR A 162 -30.59 9.16 10.56
N GLU A 163 -31.37 9.09 11.63
CA GLU A 163 -31.37 10.12 12.69
C GLU A 163 -29.99 10.22 13.35
N TYR A 164 -29.44 9.06 13.80
CA TYR A 164 -28.17 8.99 14.52
C TYR A 164 -26.99 9.50 13.69
N PHE A 165 -26.94 9.16 12.40
CA PHE A 165 -25.87 9.55 11.49
C PHE A 165 -26.18 10.81 10.67
N GLY A 166 -27.30 11.48 10.92
CA GLY A 166 -27.70 12.72 10.24
C GLY A 166 -27.88 12.54 8.73
N GLY A 167 -28.47 11.43 8.30
CA GLY A 167 -28.76 11.13 6.90
C GLY A 167 -27.56 10.75 6.04
N ARG A 168 -26.37 10.56 6.63
CA ARG A 168 -25.12 10.27 5.89
C ARG A 168 -24.77 8.78 5.83
N ALA A 169 -25.50 7.92 6.53
CA ALA A 169 -25.35 6.47 6.41
C ALA A 169 -25.81 6.03 5.00
N VAL A 170 -25.00 5.24 4.33
CA VAL A 170 -25.34 4.71 3.00
C VAL A 170 -25.85 3.29 3.16
N GLN A 171 -27.13 3.05 2.93
CA GLN A 171 -27.67 1.70 2.92
C GLN A 171 -27.18 0.96 1.67
N ARG A 172 -26.43 -0.12 1.86
CA ARG A 172 -25.87 -0.94 0.77
C ARG A 172 -26.73 -2.14 0.45
N VAL A 173 -27.23 -2.79 1.48
CA VAL A 173 -28.03 -4.01 1.34
C VAL A 173 -29.22 -3.94 2.30
N LYS A 174 -30.35 -4.41 1.83
CA LYS A 174 -31.55 -4.66 2.62
C LYS A 174 -32.08 -6.01 2.21
N ASN A 175 -31.95 -6.99 3.07
CA ASN A 175 -32.50 -8.33 2.90
C ASN A 175 -33.78 -8.42 3.71
N THR A 176 -34.85 -8.89 3.10
CA THR A 176 -36.14 -9.06 3.77
C THR A 176 -36.63 -10.49 3.62
N THR A 177 -37.09 -11.09 4.72
CA THR A 177 -37.81 -12.33 4.74
C THR A 177 -39.25 -12.08 5.16
N GLU A 178 -40.06 -13.12 5.35
CA GLU A 178 -41.42 -12.95 5.88
C GLU A 178 -41.41 -12.45 7.34
N THR A 179 -40.39 -12.84 8.13
CA THR A 179 -40.31 -12.59 9.57
C THR A 179 -39.28 -11.53 9.94
N ASP A 180 -38.19 -11.43 9.15
CA ASP A 180 -37.03 -10.66 9.52
C ASP A 180 -36.61 -9.67 8.42
N VAL A 181 -35.87 -8.65 8.82
CA VAL A 181 -35.16 -7.71 7.96
C VAL A 181 -33.72 -7.58 8.40
N GLU A 182 -32.81 -7.55 7.45
CA GLU A 182 -31.37 -7.31 7.68
C GLU A 182 -30.89 -6.15 6.85
N PHE A 183 -30.29 -5.19 7.51
CA PHE A 183 -29.70 -3.98 6.90
C PHE A 183 -28.20 -4.05 6.97
N MET A 184 -27.54 -3.59 5.89
CA MET A 184 -26.11 -3.28 5.88
C MET A 184 -25.93 -1.83 5.50
N PHE A 185 -25.50 -1.02 6.46
CA PHE A 185 -25.15 0.38 6.24
C PHE A 185 -23.63 0.54 6.17
N GLU A 186 -23.18 1.26 5.15
CA GLU A 186 -21.78 1.65 5.04
C GLU A 186 -21.58 2.99 5.73
N LEU A 187 -20.62 3.02 6.64
CA LEU A 187 -20.25 4.17 7.45
C LEU A 187 -18.75 4.46 7.27
N SER A 188 -18.37 5.72 7.22
CA SER A 188 -16.97 6.09 7.40
C SER A 188 -16.62 6.01 8.89
N ARG A 189 -15.43 5.47 9.21
CA ARG A 189 -14.93 5.40 10.61
C ARG A 189 -14.99 6.76 11.30
N GLY A 190 -14.63 7.82 10.59
CA GLY A 190 -14.71 9.18 11.13
C GLY A 190 -16.15 9.66 11.38
N MET A 191 -17.14 9.11 10.68
CA MET A 191 -18.56 9.37 10.92
C MET A 191 -19.03 8.65 12.19
N LEU A 192 -18.65 7.38 12.35
CA LEU A 192 -18.99 6.60 13.54
C LEU A 192 -18.42 7.27 14.82
N ASP A 193 -17.13 7.63 14.81
CA ASP A 193 -16.48 8.29 15.94
C ASP A 193 -17.10 9.65 16.28
N ARG A 194 -17.50 10.44 15.27
CA ARG A 194 -18.14 11.74 15.48
C ARG A 194 -19.57 11.61 16.01
N ALA A 195 -20.34 10.67 15.45
CA ALA A 195 -21.69 10.41 15.90
C ALA A 195 -21.70 9.89 17.34
N GLN A 196 -20.80 8.98 17.66
CA GLN A 196 -20.65 8.40 19.01
C GLN A 196 -20.22 9.43 20.07
N LYS A 197 -19.37 10.42 19.68
CA LYS A 197 -19.00 11.53 20.58
C LYS A 197 -20.13 12.55 20.80
N LYS A 198 -21.07 12.66 19.86
CA LYS A 198 -22.19 13.62 19.91
C LYS A 198 -23.41 13.02 20.60
N ALA A 199 -23.59 11.72 20.53
CA ALA A 199 -24.71 11.00 21.10
C ALA A 199 -24.44 10.65 22.57
N GLU A 200 -25.48 10.62 23.40
CA GLU A 200 -25.40 10.20 24.79
C GLU A 200 -25.17 8.69 24.94
N ARG A 201 -25.61 7.90 23.96
CA ARG A 201 -25.52 6.44 23.95
C ARG A 201 -24.96 5.91 22.64
N PRO A 202 -24.27 4.78 22.66
CA PRO A 202 -23.85 4.10 21.44
C PRO A 202 -25.03 3.73 20.55
N ILE A 203 -24.82 3.71 19.22
CA ILE A 203 -25.86 3.31 18.26
C ILE A 203 -26.42 1.92 18.54
N THR A 204 -25.59 1.01 19.06
CA THR A 204 -26.02 -0.34 19.47
C THR A 204 -27.12 -0.30 20.51
N ASP A 205 -26.94 0.52 21.54
CA ASP A 205 -27.90 0.62 22.65
C ASP A 205 -29.20 1.31 22.21
N GLU A 206 -29.08 2.33 21.35
CA GLU A 206 -30.22 3.01 20.74
C GLU A 206 -31.05 2.08 19.86
N LEU A 207 -30.40 1.16 19.12
CA LEU A 207 -31.09 0.18 18.33
C LEU A 207 -31.76 -0.90 19.19
N TYR A 208 -31.06 -1.44 20.19
CA TYR A 208 -31.66 -2.43 21.09
C TYR A 208 -32.83 -1.86 21.91
N ALA A 209 -32.83 -0.55 22.19
CA ALA A 209 -33.94 0.11 22.86
C ALA A 209 -35.25 0.13 22.05
N LEU A 210 -35.21 -0.07 20.70
CA LEU A 210 -36.40 -0.20 19.87
C LEU A 210 -37.15 -1.52 20.09
N GLY A 211 -36.47 -2.54 20.63
CA GLY A 211 -37.01 -3.89 20.79
C GLY A 211 -37.10 -4.64 19.45
N GLY A 212 -37.14 -5.97 19.51
CA GLY A 212 -37.24 -6.83 18.32
C GLY A 212 -35.99 -6.81 17.43
N ILE A 213 -34.84 -6.51 17.99
CA ILE A 213 -33.52 -6.56 17.33
C ILE A 213 -32.86 -7.90 17.69
N ASP A 214 -32.48 -8.68 16.70
CA ASP A 214 -31.78 -9.96 16.88
C ASP A 214 -30.29 -9.71 17.18
N TYR A 215 -29.64 -8.93 16.32
CA TYR A 215 -28.26 -8.52 16.52
C TYR A 215 -27.90 -7.22 15.80
N VAL A 216 -26.88 -6.56 16.34
CA VAL A 216 -26.21 -5.40 15.76
C VAL A 216 -24.72 -5.67 15.71
N ASN A 217 -24.14 -5.73 14.49
CA ASN A 217 -22.73 -5.95 14.28
C ASN A 217 -22.08 -4.72 13.63
N ILE A 218 -20.97 -4.28 14.18
CA ILE A 218 -20.13 -3.24 13.58
C ILE A 218 -18.86 -3.91 13.08
N VAL A 219 -18.75 -4.07 11.77
CA VAL A 219 -17.63 -4.75 11.11
C VAL A 219 -16.75 -3.71 10.46
N ALA A 220 -15.51 -3.59 10.94
CA ALA A 220 -14.51 -2.81 10.21
C ALA A 220 -14.06 -3.64 9.01
N GLN A 221 -14.42 -3.20 7.82
CA GLN A 221 -14.00 -3.87 6.59
C GLN A 221 -12.56 -3.45 6.29
N ASN A 222 -11.61 -4.28 6.68
CA ASN A 222 -10.28 -4.25 6.07
C ASN A 222 -10.43 -4.92 4.70
N ASP A 223 -9.89 -4.31 3.64
CA ASP A 223 -9.92 -4.83 2.25
C ASP A 223 -9.28 -6.23 2.08
N GLU A 224 -9.12 -6.99 3.15
CA GLU A 224 -8.53 -8.34 3.17
C GLU A 224 -9.53 -9.50 2.94
N ILE A 225 -10.84 -9.23 2.83
CA ILE A 225 -11.83 -10.29 2.55
C ILE A 225 -12.18 -10.22 1.06
N GLY A 226 -11.33 -10.81 0.24
CA GLY A 226 -11.58 -10.90 -1.19
C GLY A 226 -10.46 -11.63 -1.94
N SER A 227 -10.25 -12.88 -1.63
CA SER A 227 -9.54 -13.85 -2.51
C SER A 227 -10.08 -15.24 -2.25
#